data_26e905462c523b18b94c765fc169c570
#
_entry.id   26e905462c523b18b94c765fc169c570
#
_cell.length_a   1.000
_cell.length_b   1.000
_cell.length_c   1.000
_cell.angle_alpha   90.00
_cell.angle_beta   90.00
_cell.angle_gamma   90.00
#
_symmetry.space_group_name_H-M   'P 1'
#
loop_
_entity.id
_entity.type
_entity.pdbx_description
1 polymer ?
#
loop_
_entity_poly.entity_id
_entity_poly.type
_entity_poly.pdbx_seq_one_letter_code
_entity_poly.pdbx_strand_id
1 'polypeptide(L)'
;VLSDLFLIRHGQPVHDPSIPYHTHPGPALSEHGRGEAAQAAEFLTGREVEHLFVSPFARTSQTAEVLAERLGLPVTFTALAQEHAPGEPFEQVRRRVRELLGAAEDSPYRRIAIVSHGSPIRAALLELSNEKIDLSRHVYSGGNPAPTCGIWHVQFLDAYTRRFELVFKPS
;
A
#
# COMPACT_ATOMS: atom_id res chain seq x y z
N VAL A 1 -18.83 2.42 5.22
CA VAL A 1 -18.37 3.64 4.51
C VAL A 1 -17.00 4.04 5.04
N LEU A 2 -16.01 4.10 4.15
CA LEU A 2 -14.65 4.49 4.53
C LEU A 2 -14.56 5.95 4.94
N SER A 3 -13.86 6.20 6.04
CA SER A 3 -13.46 7.55 6.42
C SER A 3 -11.99 7.80 6.10
N ASP A 4 -11.15 6.77 6.24
CA ASP A 4 -9.71 6.88 6.04
C ASP A 4 -9.15 5.62 5.38
N LEU A 5 -8.27 5.84 4.41
CA LEU A 5 -7.53 4.78 3.74
C LEU A 5 -6.04 5.12 3.80
N PHE A 6 -5.24 4.17 4.26
CA PHE A 6 -3.78 4.31 4.28
C PHE A 6 -3.19 3.36 3.25
N LEU A 7 -2.48 3.91 2.28
CA LEU A 7 -1.82 3.14 1.23
C LEU A 7 -0.34 3.06 1.59
N ILE A 8 0.14 1.85 1.87
CA ILE A 8 1.48 1.62 2.41
C ILE A 8 2.29 0.81 1.40
N ARG A 9 3.41 1.37 0.94
CA ARG A 9 4.35 0.60 0.12
C ARG A 9 5.15 -0.34 1.04
N HIS A 10 5.43 -1.56 0.55
CA HIS A 10 6.28 -2.51 1.27
C HIS A 10 7.61 -1.88 1.70
N GLY A 11 8.24 -2.44 2.71
CA GLY A 11 9.59 -2.05 3.14
C GLY A 11 10.65 -2.49 2.14
N GLN A 12 11.89 -2.07 2.37
CA GLN A 12 13.00 -2.41 1.49
C GLN A 12 13.20 -3.93 1.43
N PRO A 13 13.15 -4.54 0.25
CA PRO A 13 13.45 -5.95 0.11
C PRO A 13 14.95 -6.22 0.06
N VAL A 14 15.33 -7.48 0.27
CA VAL A 14 16.70 -7.91 0.02
C VAL A 14 17.01 -7.76 -1.48
N HIS A 15 18.24 -7.40 -1.78
CA HIS A 15 18.71 -7.31 -3.16
C HIS A 15 19.30 -8.68 -3.56
N ASP A 16 18.54 -9.44 -4.33
CA ASP A 16 18.97 -10.73 -4.86
C ASP A 16 18.55 -10.84 -6.32
N PRO A 17 19.50 -10.65 -7.27
CA PRO A 17 19.19 -10.69 -8.71
C PRO A 17 18.66 -12.05 -9.18
N SER A 18 18.88 -13.13 -8.42
CA SER A 18 18.38 -14.46 -8.77
C SER A 18 16.89 -14.63 -8.50
N ILE A 19 16.27 -13.73 -7.74
CA ILE A 19 14.86 -13.79 -7.40
C ILE A 19 14.09 -12.78 -8.24
N PRO A 20 13.16 -13.21 -9.11
CA PRO A 20 12.37 -12.30 -9.94
C PRO A 20 11.58 -11.33 -9.07
N TYR A 21 11.81 -10.03 -9.27
CA TYR A 21 11.24 -8.97 -8.44
C TYR A 21 9.72 -8.83 -8.62
N HIS A 22 9.26 -8.95 -9.86
CA HIS A 22 7.87 -8.69 -10.23
C HIS A 22 7.00 -9.95 -10.29
N THR A 23 7.55 -11.10 -9.91
CA THR A 23 6.86 -12.39 -9.93
C THR A 23 6.75 -12.93 -8.51
N HIS A 24 5.58 -13.37 -8.14
CA HIS A 24 5.33 -13.95 -6.81
C HIS A 24 6.25 -15.17 -6.56
N PRO A 25 6.88 -15.31 -5.39
CA PRO A 25 6.74 -14.48 -4.20
C PRO A 25 7.62 -13.22 -4.17
N GLY A 26 8.60 -13.12 -5.07
CA GLY A 26 9.57 -12.03 -5.07
C GLY A 26 10.54 -12.08 -3.89
N PRO A 27 11.47 -11.13 -3.80
CA PRO A 27 12.43 -11.10 -2.71
C PRO A 27 11.78 -10.79 -1.36
N ALA A 28 12.34 -11.36 -0.31
CA ALA A 28 11.93 -11.14 1.07
C ALA A 28 12.26 -9.72 1.52
N LEU A 29 11.60 -9.29 2.59
CA LEU A 29 11.90 -8.04 3.27
C LEU A 29 13.30 -8.11 3.90
N SER A 30 14.10 -7.06 3.74
CA SER A 30 15.41 -6.98 4.38
C SER A 30 15.26 -6.62 5.87
N GLU A 31 16.34 -6.74 6.61
CA GLU A 31 16.35 -6.30 8.01
C GLU A 31 16.10 -4.80 8.11
N HIS A 32 16.72 -4.02 7.21
CA HIS A 32 16.44 -2.59 7.12
C HIS A 32 14.94 -2.33 6.83
N GLY A 33 14.35 -3.11 5.93
CA GLY A 33 12.92 -3.01 5.62
C GLY A 33 12.03 -3.35 6.81
N ARG A 34 12.43 -4.28 7.66
CA ARG A 34 11.71 -4.57 8.91
C ARG A 34 11.77 -3.38 9.86
N GLY A 35 12.88 -2.68 9.92
CA GLY A 35 13.01 -1.44 10.68
C GLY A 35 12.10 -0.34 10.15
N GLU A 36 12.00 -0.21 8.82
CA GLU A 36 11.08 0.73 8.19
C GLU A 36 9.61 0.39 8.55
N ALA A 37 9.27 -0.89 8.51
CA ALA A 37 7.92 -1.34 8.89
C ALA A 37 7.61 -1.03 10.36
N ALA A 38 8.60 -1.18 11.24
CA ALA A 38 8.44 -0.81 12.65
C ALA A 38 8.17 0.69 12.82
N GLN A 39 8.86 1.54 12.06
CA GLN A 39 8.61 2.99 12.07
C GLN A 39 7.21 3.31 11.54
N ALA A 40 6.77 2.63 10.48
CA ALA A 40 5.42 2.79 9.95
C ALA A 40 4.35 2.39 10.98
N ALA A 41 4.57 1.29 11.70
CA ALA A 41 3.66 0.86 12.77
C ALA A 41 3.58 1.91 13.87
N GLU A 42 4.70 2.47 14.28
CA GLU A 42 4.72 3.53 15.29
C GLU A 42 3.93 4.75 14.82
N PHE A 43 4.10 5.15 13.56
CA PHE A 43 3.32 6.25 12.98
C PHE A 43 1.82 5.97 13.03
N LEU A 44 1.41 4.74 12.73
CA LEU A 44 0.00 4.36 12.69
C LEU A 44 -0.63 4.17 14.07
N THR A 45 0.17 4.10 15.12
CA THR A 45 -0.32 3.97 16.51
C THR A 45 -1.24 5.16 16.83
N GLY A 46 -2.44 4.87 17.31
CA GLY A 46 -3.44 5.90 17.64
C GLY A 46 -4.27 6.41 16.46
N ARG A 47 -4.02 5.93 15.24
CA ARG A 47 -4.80 6.34 14.06
C ARG A 47 -5.99 5.43 13.81
N GLU A 48 -6.21 4.46 14.69
CA GLU A 48 -7.41 3.64 14.73
C GLU A 48 -7.65 2.83 13.45
N VAL A 49 -6.58 2.36 12.80
CA VAL A 49 -6.70 1.42 11.69
C VAL A 49 -7.34 0.14 12.20
N GLU A 50 -8.29 -0.40 11.46
CA GLU A 50 -9.08 -1.55 11.89
C GLU A 50 -8.74 -2.84 11.16
N HIS A 51 -8.19 -2.73 9.94
CA HIS A 51 -7.94 -3.89 9.10
C HIS A 51 -6.83 -3.63 8.10
N LEU A 52 -6.08 -4.70 7.73
CA LEU A 52 -5.06 -4.64 6.68
C LEU A 52 -5.47 -5.53 5.50
N PHE A 53 -5.53 -4.95 4.30
CA PHE A 53 -5.54 -5.72 3.05
C PHE A 53 -4.11 -5.74 2.51
N VAL A 54 -3.62 -6.91 2.14
CA VAL A 54 -2.19 -7.12 1.89
C VAL A 54 -1.95 -7.93 0.63
N SER A 55 -1.03 -7.46 -0.20
CA SER A 55 -0.50 -8.24 -1.32
C SER A 55 0.19 -9.50 -0.79
N PRO A 56 -0.01 -10.67 -1.43
CA PRO A 56 0.62 -11.91 -0.96
C PRO A 56 2.12 -12.05 -1.28
N PHE A 57 2.74 -11.06 -1.92
CA PHE A 57 4.18 -11.07 -2.15
C PHE A 57 4.94 -11.11 -0.83
N ALA A 58 6.15 -11.69 -0.83
CA ALA A 58 6.93 -11.84 0.40
C ALA A 58 7.19 -10.51 1.08
N ARG A 59 7.62 -9.49 0.33
CA ARG A 59 7.97 -8.18 0.90
C ARG A 59 6.77 -7.42 1.49
N THR A 60 5.60 -7.54 0.88
CA THR A 60 4.37 -6.96 1.43
C THR A 60 3.82 -7.75 2.61
N SER A 61 3.83 -9.08 2.49
CA SER A 61 3.40 -9.97 3.56
C SER A 61 4.23 -9.75 4.84
N GLN A 62 5.54 -9.62 4.70
CA GLN A 62 6.44 -9.43 5.84
C GLN A 62 6.36 -8.01 6.42
N THR A 63 6.14 -7.00 5.58
CA THR A 63 5.83 -5.65 6.07
C THR A 63 4.55 -5.67 6.91
N ALA A 64 3.51 -6.30 6.39
CA ALA A 64 2.23 -6.41 7.10
C ALA A 64 2.32 -7.22 8.38
N GLU A 65 3.19 -8.24 8.44
CA GLU A 65 3.42 -9.02 9.65
C GLU A 65 3.88 -8.11 10.79
N VAL A 66 4.82 -7.21 10.52
CA VAL A 66 5.30 -6.25 11.53
C VAL A 66 4.16 -5.31 11.95
N LEU A 67 3.41 -4.78 11.00
CA LEU A 67 2.28 -3.89 11.30
C LEU A 67 1.20 -4.59 12.12
N ALA A 68 0.80 -5.79 11.70
CA ALA A 68 -0.26 -6.55 12.36
C ALA A 68 0.12 -6.92 13.78
N GLU A 69 1.37 -7.35 14.00
CA GLU A 69 1.86 -7.72 15.33
C GLU A 69 1.86 -6.53 16.28
N ARG A 70 2.38 -5.38 15.81
CA ARG A 70 2.51 -4.20 16.67
C ARG A 70 1.19 -3.48 16.92
N LEU A 71 0.26 -3.55 15.98
CA LEU A 71 -1.02 -2.82 16.07
C LEU A 71 -2.19 -3.73 16.44
N GLY A 72 -1.97 -5.05 16.49
CA GLY A 72 -3.04 -6.00 16.83
C GLY A 72 -4.12 -6.06 15.74
N LEU A 73 -3.74 -6.02 14.45
CA LEU A 73 -4.69 -5.90 13.35
C LEU A 73 -4.91 -7.22 12.63
N PRO A 74 -6.16 -7.51 12.24
CA PRO A 74 -6.44 -8.63 11.34
C PRO A 74 -5.96 -8.32 9.92
N VAL A 75 -5.57 -9.38 9.19
CA VAL A 75 -5.01 -9.30 7.85
C VAL A 75 -5.85 -10.12 6.88
N THR A 76 -6.14 -9.54 5.72
CA THR A 76 -6.70 -10.25 4.58
C THR A 76 -5.73 -10.14 3.40
N PHE A 77 -5.22 -11.27 2.93
CA PHE A 77 -4.39 -11.30 1.73
C PHE A 77 -5.28 -11.25 0.49
N THR A 78 -4.86 -10.48 -0.50
CA THR A 78 -5.61 -10.35 -1.74
C THR A 78 -4.69 -10.17 -2.96
N ALA A 79 -4.94 -10.97 -3.99
CA ALA A 79 -4.23 -10.85 -5.26
C ALA A 79 -4.50 -9.51 -5.96
N LEU A 80 -5.58 -8.83 -5.59
CA LEU A 80 -5.93 -7.53 -6.17
C LEU A 80 -4.88 -6.45 -5.85
N ALA A 81 -4.11 -6.63 -4.76
CA ALA A 81 -3.06 -5.71 -4.34
C ALA A 81 -1.66 -6.10 -4.84
N GLN A 82 -1.54 -7.12 -5.69
CA GLN A 82 -0.26 -7.64 -6.16
C GLN A 82 0.54 -6.63 -6.97
N GLU A 83 1.85 -6.88 -7.04
CA GLU A 83 2.79 -6.14 -7.88
C GLU A 83 2.33 -6.15 -9.34
N HIS A 84 2.69 -5.09 -10.04
CA HIS A 84 2.53 -4.99 -11.49
C HIS A 84 3.33 -6.12 -12.15
N ALA A 85 2.63 -7.04 -12.79
CA ALA A 85 3.26 -8.21 -13.39
C ALA A 85 4.00 -7.85 -14.68
N PRO A 86 5.04 -8.62 -15.05
CA PRO A 86 5.69 -8.43 -16.36
C PRO A 86 4.66 -8.56 -17.49
N GLY A 87 4.63 -7.56 -18.38
CA GLY A 87 3.69 -7.55 -19.51
C GLY A 87 2.25 -7.19 -19.16
N GLU A 88 1.94 -6.96 -17.92
CA GLU A 88 0.60 -6.55 -17.53
C GLU A 88 0.36 -5.08 -17.92
N PRO A 89 -0.68 -4.78 -18.73
CA PRO A 89 -1.03 -3.38 -19.01
C PRO A 89 -1.44 -2.66 -17.73
N PHE A 90 -1.07 -1.39 -17.59
CA PHE A 90 -1.43 -0.62 -16.42
C PHE A 90 -2.95 -0.54 -16.21
N GLU A 91 -3.73 -0.57 -17.28
CA GLU A 91 -5.20 -0.61 -17.18
C GLU A 91 -5.70 -1.85 -16.45
N GLN A 92 -5.00 -3.00 -16.56
CA GLN A 92 -5.34 -4.18 -15.76
C GLN A 92 -5.04 -3.98 -14.29
N VAL A 93 -3.91 -3.33 -13.97
CA VAL A 93 -3.60 -2.95 -12.59
C VAL A 93 -4.72 -2.06 -12.04
N ARG A 94 -5.14 -1.05 -12.81
CA ARG A 94 -6.21 -0.16 -12.40
C ARG A 94 -7.53 -0.89 -12.18
N ARG A 95 -7.86 -1.86 -13.04
CA ARG A 95 -9.08 -2.65 -12.92
C ARG A 95 -9.13 -3.43 -11.61
N ARG A 96 -8.05 -4.17 -11.30
CA ARG A 96 -8.03 -4.95 -10.06
C ARG A 96 -7.95 -4.07 -8.81
N VAL A 97 -7.33 -2.90 -8.92
CA VAL A 97 -7.32 -1.93 -7.82
C VAL A 97 -8.71 -1.32 -7.61
N ARG A 98 -9.47 -1.02 -8.67
CA ARG A 98 -10.88 -0.60 -8.52
C ARG A 98 -11.70 -1.65 -7.77
N GLU A 99 -11.48 -2.92 -8.09
CA GLU A 99 -12.16 -4.02 -7.39
C GLU A 99 -11.76 -4.07 -5.91
N LEU A 100 -10.48 -3.90 -5.62
CA LEU A 100 -9.97 -3.83 -4.25
C LEU A 100 -10.60 -2.67 -3.47
N LEU A 101 -10.63 -1.48 -4.07
CA LEU A 101 -11.24 -0.30 -3.45
C LEU A 101 -12.73 -0.52 -3.19
N GLY A 102 -13.44 -1.17 -4.12
CA GLY A 102 -14.83 -1.55 -3.93
C GLY A 102 -15.03 -2.50 -2.75
N ALA A 103 -14.17 -3.51 -2.63
CA ALA A 103 -14.22 -4.44 -1.52
C ALA A 103 -13.95 -3.74 -0.18
N ALA A 104 -13.03 -2.80 -0.16
CA ALA A 104 -12.73 -2.00 1.04
C ALA A 104 -13.94 -1.15 1.43
N GLU A 105 -14.58 -0.51 0.46
CA GLU A 105 -15.78 0.31 0.68
C GLU A 105 -16.96 -0.51 1.22
N ASP A 106 -17.12 -1.74 0.70
CA ASP A 106 -18.19 -2.64 1.10
C ASP A 106 -17.95 -3.35 2.44
N SER A 107 -16.73 -3.25 2.97
CA SER A 107 -16.37 -3.86 4.25
C SER A 107 -17.02 -3.11 5.41
N PRO A 108 -17.09 -3.74 6.60
CA PRO A 108 -17.66 -3.07 7.79
C PRO A 108 -16.72 -2.03 8.40
N TYR A 109 -15.50 -1.90 7.88
CA TYR A 109 -14.48 -1.04 8.47
C TYR A 109 -14.55 0.39 7.95
N ARG A 110 -14.20 1.33 8.80
CA ARG A 110 -14.12 2.75 8.46
C ARG A 110 -12.68 3.19 8.14
N ARG A 111 -11.70 2.54 8.76
CA ARG A 111 -10.28 2.88 8.62
C ARG A 111 -9.51 1.63 8.25
N ILE A 112 -8.99 1.63 7.03
CA ILE A 112 -8.32 0.48 6.44
C ILE A 112 -6.93 0.90 5.98
N ALA A 113 -5.96 0.00 6.09
CA ALA A 113 -4.68 0.13 5.43
C ALA A 113 -4.53 -0.96 4.36
N ILE A 114 -3.92 -0.59 3.24
CA ILE A 114 -3.58 -1.52 2.16
C ILE A 114 -2.06 -1.52 2.04
N VAL A 115 -1.46 -2.69 2.20
CA VAL A 115 -0.01 -2.88 2.03
C VAL A 115 0.23 -3.46 0.64
N SER A 116 0.88 -2.69 -0.22
CA SER A 116 0.99 -3.02 -1.62
C SER A 116 2.31 -2.51 -2.21
N HIS A 117 2.31 -2.24 -3.49
CA HIS A 117 3.48 -1.88 -4.30
C HIS A 117 3.25 -0.54 -4.99
N GLY A 118 4.31 0.02 -5.56
CA GLY A 118 4.25 1.35 -6.16
C GLY A 118 3.21 1.51 -7.26
N SER A 119 3.12 0.56 -8.18
CA SER A 119 2.17 0.66 -9.30
C SER A 119 0.71 0.56 -8.85
N PRO A 120 0.31 -0.42 -8.01
CA PRO A 120 -1.05 -0.43 -7.46
C PRO A 120 -1.39 0.81 -6.62
N ILE A 121 -0.44 1.34 -5.87
CA ILE A 121 -0.66 2.57 -5.09
C ILE A 121 -0.91 3.75 -6.03
N ARG A 122 -0.11 3.87 -7.11
CA ARG A 122 -0.35 4.88 -8.14
C ARG A 122 -1.75 4.74 -8.73
N ALA A 123 -2.15 3.52 -9.05
CA ALA A 123 -3.47 3.24 -9.59
C ALA A 123 -4.57 3.68 -8.62
N ALA A 124 -4.43 3.37 -7.33
CA ALA A 124 -5.41 3.76 -6.31
C ALA A 124 -5.53 5.28 -6.21
N LEU A 125 -4.40 5.99 -6.19
CA LEU A 125 -4.40 7.46 -6.12
C LEU A 125 -5.07 8.08 -7.35
N LEU A 126 -4.82 7.54 -8.54
CA LEU A 126 -5.46 8.01 -9.77
C LEU A 126 -6.96 7.73 -9.77
N GLU A 127 -7.37 6.53 -9.37
CA GLU A 127 -8.79 6.17 -9.31
C GLU A 127 -9.56 7.04 -8.30
N LEU A 128 -9.01 7.20 -7.10
CA LEU A 128 -9.69 7.93 -6.03
C LEU A 128 -9.75 9.44 -6.29
N SER A 129 -8.83 9.98 -7.09
CA SER A 129 -8.78 11.41 -7.41
C SER A 129 -9.41 11.74 -8.77
N ASN A 130 -9.96 10.75 -9.49
CA ASN A 130 -10.42 10.92 -10.88
C ASN A 130 -9.30 11.51 -11.75
N GLU A 131 -8.09 10.99 -11.58
CA GLU A 131 -6.87 11.37 -12.31
C GLU A 131 -6.39 12.81 -12.06
N LYS A 132 -6.94 13.47 -11.04
CA LYS A 132 -6.60 14.88 -10.74
C LYS A 132 -5.37 15.04 -9.85
N ILE A 133 -4.94 13.98 -9.14
CA ILE A 133 -3.78 14.08 -8.26
C ILE A 133 -2.51 14.39 -9.05
N ASP A 134 -1.71 15.32 -8.56
CA ASP A 134 -0.41 15.64 -9.13
C ASP A 134 0.69 14.92 -8.35
N LEU A 135 1.28 13.89 -8.96
CA LEU A 135 2.35 13.09 -8.36
C LEU A 135 3.75 13.53 -8.79
N SER A 136 3.87 14.66 -9.50
CA SER A 136 5.16 15.09 -10.05
C SER A 136 6.20 15.40 -8.98
N ARG A 137 5.77 15.76 -7.77
CA ARG A 137 6.66 16.02 -6.63
C ARG A 137 6.92 14.79 -5.78
N HIS A 138 6.30 13.66 -6.10
CA HIS A 138 6.40 12.42 -5.35
C HIS A 138 6.99 11.34 -6.25
N VAL A 139 8.28 11.47 -6.53
CA VAL A 139 9.03 10.52 -7.35
C VAL A 139 10.17 9.96 -6.51
N TYR A 140 10.06 8.69 -6.19
CA TYR A 140 11.01 7.97 -5.34
C TYR A 140 11.67 6.84 -6.13
N SER A 141 12.41 5.97 -5.47
CA SER A 141 13.15 4.90 -6.14
C SER A 141 12.28 4.13 -7.14
N GLY A 142 12.78 3.96 -8.37
CA GLY A 142 12.04 3.30 -9.44
C GLY A 142 10.88 4.11 -10.01
N GLY A 143 10.81 5.43 -9.73
CA GLY A 143 9.71 6.27 -10.18
C GLY A 143 8.42 6.10 -9.40
N ASN A 144 8.48 5.43 -8.24
CA ASN A 144 7.31 5.15 -7.42
C ASN A 144 6.76 6.40 -6.73
N PRO A 145 5.44 6.45 -6.44
CA PRO A 145 4.83 7.60 -5.77
C PRO A 145 5.10 7.63 -4.27
N ALA A 146 5.75 6.61 -3.70
CA ALA A 146 6.11 6.56 -2.29
C ALA A 146 7.46 5.86 -2.12
N PRO A 147 8.26 6.24 -1.11
CA PRO A 147 9.43 5.45 -0.74
C PRO A 147 8.99 4.15 -0.06
N THR A 148 9.94 3.22 0.16
CA THR A 148 9.62 2.00 0.91
C THR A 148 9.04 2.37 2.27
N CYS A 149 7.97 1.69 2.67
CA CYS A 149 7.15 1.97 3.85
C CYS A 149 6.58 3.39 3.91
N GLY A 150 6.62 4.14 2.81
CA GLY A 150 5.90 5.41 2.73
C GLY A 150 4.40 5.18 2.81
N ILE A 151 3.69 6.11 3.41
CA ILE A 151 2.25 6.00 3.65
C ILE A 151 1.51 7.19 3.05
N TRP A 152 0.61 6.92 2.13
CA TRP A 152 -0.37 7.88 1.66
C TRP A 152 -1.63 7.75 2.49
N HIS A 153 -2.15 8.87 2.96
CA HIS A 153 -3.45 8.95 3.64
C HIS A 153 -4.46 9.54 2.68
N VAL A 154 -5.54 8.82 2.46
CA VAL A 154 -6.71 9.31 1.71
C VAL A 154 -7.83 9.49 2.71
N GLN A 155 -8.25 10.73 2.89
CA GLN A 155 -9.34 11.06 3.79
C GLN A 155 -10.61 11.30 2.98
N PHE A 156 -11.68 10.59 3.33
CA PHE A 156 -12.99 10.70 2.67
C PHE A 156 -13.81 11.72 3.43
N LEU A 157 -13.84 12.96 2.92
CA LEU A 157 -14.52 14.07 3.60
C LEU A 157 -16.02 14.02 3.40
N ASP A 158 -16.47 13.61 2.22
CA ASP A 158 -17.87 13.35 1.87
C ASP A 158 -17.90 12.37 0.67
N ALA A 159 -19.09 12.17 0.09
CA ALA A 159 -19.26 11.21 -1.01
C ALA A 159 -18.43 11.54 -2.25
N TYR A 160 -17.99 12.78 -2.40
CA TYR A 160 -17.32 13.24 -3.62
C TYR A 160 -15.96 13.88 -3.36
N THR A 161 -15.62 14.21 -2.12
CA THR A 161 -14.43 14.97 -1.77
C THR A 161 -13.44 14.13 -0.97
N ARG A 162 -12.20 14.08 -1.45
CA ARG A 162 -11.11 13.35 -0.79
C ARG A 162 -9.90 14.26 -0.64
N ARG A 163 -9.15 14.03 0.43
CA ARG A 163 -7.86 14.68 0.65
C ARG A 163 -6.76 13.64 0.56
N PHE A 164 -5.69 13.97 -0.17
CA PHE A 164 -4.55 13.07 -0.39
C PHE A 164 -3.29 13.70 0.20
N GLU A 165 -2.58 12.94 0.99
CA GLU A 165 -1.32 13.41 1.56
C GLU A 165 -0.37 12.24 1.78
N LEU A 166 0.91 12.41 1.39
CA LEU A 166 1.98 11.48 1.79
C LEU A 166 2.36 11.85 3.22
N VAL A 167 1.78 11.15 4.19
CA VAL A 167 1.85 11.53 5.61
C VAL A 167 3.06 10.98 6.34
N PHE A 168 3.73 9.97 5.77
CA PHE A 168 4.85 9.33 6.46
C PHE A 168 5.88 8.82 5.46
N LYS A 169 7.15 9.03 5.81
CA LYS A 169 8.32 8.45 5.16
C LYS A 169 9.28 7.99 6.25
N PRO A 170 9.82 6.74 6.20
CA PRO A 170 10.80 6.31 7.19
C PRO A 170 12.06 7.19 7.13
N SER A 171 12.71 7.31 8.26
CA SER A 171 13.97 8.05 8.37
C SER A 171 15.17 7.13 8.11
#